data_5e4ea8ef6b8a8b29f59d79172553bddb
#
_entry.id   5e4ea8ef6b8a8b29f59d79172553bddb
#
_cell.length_a   1.000
_cell.length_b   1.000
_cell.length_c   1.000
_cell.angle_alpha   90.00
_cell.angle_beta   90.00
_cell.angle_gamma   90.00
#
_symmetry.space_group_name_H-M   'P 1'
#
loop_
_entity.id
_entity.type
_entity.pdbx_description
1 polymer ?
#
loop_
_entity_poly.entity_id
_entity_poly.type
_entity_poly.pdbx_seq_one_letter_code
_entity_poly.pdbx_strand_id
1 'polypeptide(L)'
;MKKFILIFAFLSVLSCNSEGILIEEISFLYDNSNAQPSLVSNNGSLSLTWISSDEDMNAELNFRQYKDEEWTSPQKIAIGSDWFVNWADFPTHAISGNQVLTSYLKKSASGIYTYDVFLSLQKLSGEKVKEDFILNTDGFKAEHGFVSMVAKNDEGFLITWLDGRNTVEKDADGNHKPMTIRYAEITNAGDIINEVELDASVCDCCQTSITNTDKGPLVVYRDRSEKEVRDIYVTRNIDDQWEAPAPVNNDGWVIYGCPVNGPKVVS
;
A
#
# COMPACT_ATOMS: atom_id res chain seq x y z
N MET A 1 41.68 -61.62 -39.31
CA MET A 1 40.24 -61.23 -39.03
C MET A 1 40.20 -60.29 -37.85
N LYS A 2 40.09 -58.96 -38.09
CA LYS A 2 39.99 -57.94 -37.01
C LYS A 2 38.51 -57.67 -36.75
N LYS A 3 38.05 -57.97 -35.53
CA LYS A 3 36.68 -57.67 -35.07
C LYS A 3 36.62 -56.19 -34.67
N PHE A 4 35.83 -55.41 -35.37
CA PHE A 4 35.42 -54.04 -34.97
C PHE A 4 34.27 -54.15 -33.97
N ILE A 5 34.46 -53.63 -32.76
CA ILE A 5 33.40 -53.47 -31.76
C ILE A 5 32.88 -52.02 -31.95
N LEU A 6 31.62 -51.90 -32.38
CA LEU A 6 30.89 -50.65 -32.43
C LEU A 6 30.32 -50.37 -31.02
N ILE A 7 30.82 -49.31 -30.34
CA ILE A 7 30.25 -48.83 -29.10
C ILE A 7 29.19 -47.80 -29.51
N PHE A 8 27.91 -48.16 -29.30
CA PHE A 8 26.80 -47.20 -29.37
C PHE A 8 26.73 -46.42 -28.07
N ALA A 9 27.14 -45.15 -28.13
CA ALA A 9 26.93 -44.21 -27.03
C ALA A 9 25.46 -43.73 -27.08
N PHE A 10 24.66 -44.14 -26.13
CA PHE A 10 23.32 -43.61 -25.90
C PHE A 10 23.46 -42.26 -25.25
N LEU A 11 23.30 -41.17 -26.02
CA LEU A 11 23.08 -39.84 -25.48
C LEU A 11 21.64 -39.76 -24.97
N SER A 12 21.47 -39.88 -23.67
CA SER A 12 20.21 -39.51 -23.00
C SER A 12 20.08 -38.00 -23.02
N VAL A 13 19.25 -37.48 -23.92
CA VAL A 13 18.80 -36.11 -23.92
C VAL A 13 17.90 -35.92 -22.71
N LEU A 14 18.43 -35.37 -21.62
CA LEU A 14 17.62 -34.85 -20.53
C LEU A 14 16.85 -33.66 -21.07
N SER A 15 15.64 -33.89 -21.53
CA SER A 15 14.67 -32.81 -21.81
C SER A 15 14.34 -32.19 -20.45
N CYS A 16 14.81 -30.96 -20.22
CA CYS A 16 14.22 -30.09 -19.22
C CYS A 16 12.78 -29.85 -19.67
N ASN A 17 11.81 -30.51 -19.06
CA ASN A 17 10.44 -30.05 -19.10
C ASN A 17 10.40 -28.73 -18.33
N SER A 18 10.49 -27.63 -19.03
CA SER A 18 10.00 -26.35 -18.52
C SER A 18 8.47 -26.49 -18.46
N GLU A 19 7.93 -26.66 -17.27
CA GLU A 19 6.50 -26.43 -17.07
C GLU A 19 6.25 -25.01 -17.57
N GLY A 20 5.52 -24.89 -18.67
CA GLY A 20 5.17 -23.60 -19.24
C GLY A 20 4.33 -22.84 -18.21
N ILE A 21 4.61 -21.54 -18.03
CA ILE A 21 3.76 -20.67 -17.22
C ILE A 21 2.38 -20.68 -17.91
N LEU A 22 1.37 -21.20 -17.22
CA LEU A 22 -0.01 -21.10 -17.67
C LEU A 22 -0.49 -19.67 -17.30
N ILE A 23 -0.87 -18.91 -18.31
CA ILE A 23 -1.50 -17.59 -18.12
C ILE A 23 -2.99 -17.77 -18.38
N GLU A 24 -3.79 -17.46 -17.39
CA GLU A 24 -5.24 -17.48 -17.46
C GLU A 24 -5.79 -16.07 -17.29
N GLU A 25 -6.72 -15.68 -18.17
CA GLU A 25 -7.42 -14.41 -18.07
C GLU A 25 -8.59 -14.54 -17.10
N ILE A 26 -8.57 -13.74 -16.05
CA ILE A 26 -9.69 -13.62 -15.10
C ILE A 26 -10.58 -12.48 -15.55
N SER A 27 -11.76 -12.79 -16.05
CA SER A 27 -12.74 -11.80 -16.50
C SER A 27 -13.20 -10.91 -15.35
N PHE A 28 -13.20 -9.59 -15.58
CA PHE A 28 -13.67 -8.58 -14.64
C PHE A 28 -14.62 -7.61 -15.38
N LEU A 29 -15.85 -7.53 -14.89
CA LEU A 29 -16.82 -6.56 -15.42
C LEU A 29 -16.48 -5.17 -14.89
N TYR A 30 -16.20 -4.24 -15.78
CA TYR A 30 -15.87 -2.85 -15.48
C TYR A 30 -16.66 -1.92 -16.40
N ASP A 31 -16.75 -0.65 -16.01
CA ASP A 31 -17.21 0.44 -16.85
C ASP A 31 -16.23 1.61 -16.83
N ASN A 32 -16.45 2.63 -17.65
CA ASN A 32 -15.54 3.77 -17.81
C ASN A 32 -15.53 4.70 -16.57
N SER A 33 -16.41 4.52 -15.62
CA SER A 33 -16.44 5.26 -14.36
C SER A 33 -15.51 4.68 -13.29
N ASN A 34 -14.93 3.50 -13.52
CA ASN A 34 -14.07 2.80 -12.58
C ASN A 34 -12.61 3.26 -12.69
N ALA A 35 -11.98 3.50 -11.54
CA ALA A 35 -10.61 3.98 -11.43
C ALA A 35 -9.91 3.45 -10.17
N GLN A 36 -8.58 3.68 -10.06
CA GLN A 36 -7.73 3.37 -8.91
C GLN A 36 -7.91 1.95 -8.37
N PRO A 37 -7.71 0.89 -9.17
CA PRO A 37 -7.77 -0.47 -8.68
C PRO A 37 -6.59 -0.77 -7.75
N SER A 38 -6.87 -1.45 -6.64
CA SER A 38 -5.86 -2.00 -5.74
C SER A 38 -6.12 -3.48 -5.54
N LEU A 39 -5.22 -4.31 -6.07
CA LEU A 39 -5.28 -5.78 -5.99
C LEU A 39 -4.36 -6.28 -4.88
N VAL A 40 -4.90 -7.09 -4.00
CA VAL A 40 -4.16 -7.72 -2.89
C VAL A 40 -4.31 -9.22 -2.96
N SER A 41 -3.19 -9.94 -2.80
CA SER A 41 -3.16 -11.38 -2.60
C SER A 41 -2.96 -11.67 -1.12
N ASN A 42 -3.80 -12.51 -0.54
CA ASN A 42 -3.69 -12.95 0.84
C ASN A 42 -3.97 -14.46 0.90
N ASN A 43 -2.95 -15.25 1.29
CA ASN A 43 -3.04 -16.70 1.42
C ASN A 43 -3.66 -17.40 0.19
N GLY A 44 -3.27 -16.99 -1.02
CA GLY A 44 -3.75 -17.55 -2.27
C GLY A 44 -5.14 -17.07 -2.71
N SER A 45 -5.80 -16.21 -1.93
CA SER A 45 -7.03 -15.53 -2.32
C SER A 45 -6.73 -14.12 -2.83
N LEU A 46 -7.45 -13.68 -3.87
CA LEU A 46 -7.32 -12.33 -4.40
C LEU A 46 -8.47 -11.47 -3.89
N SER A 47 -8.18 -10.20 -3.66
CA SER A 47 -9.18 -9.19 -3.35
C SER A 47 -8.87 -7.89 -4.08
N LEU A 48 -9.91 -7.14 -4.42
CA LEU A 48 -9.81 -5.94 -5.21
C LEU A 48 -10.68 -4.84 -4.61
N THR A 49 -10.10 -3.65 -4.48
CA THR A 49 -10.83 -2.40 -4.28
C THR A 49 -10.69 -1.52 -5.51
N TRP A 50 -11.70 -0.71 -5.79
CA TRP A 50 -11.67 0.32 -6.84
C TRP A 50 -12.65 1.43 -6.50
N ILE A 51 -12.43 2.60 -7.10
CA ILE A 51 -13.37 3.70 -7.06
C ILE A 51 -14.23 3.68 -8.33
N SER A 52 -15.53 3.83 -8.17
CA SER A 52 -16.44 4.25 -9.25
C SER A 52 -16.96 5.65 -8.95
N SER A 53 -17.21 6.44 -10.01
CA SER A 53 -17.76 7.79 -9.89
C SER A 53 -19.05 7.89 -10.68
N ASP A 54 -20.04 8.60 -10.15
CA ASP A 54 -21.27 8.90 -10.85
C ASP A 54 -21.14 10.19 -11.69
N GLU A 55 -22.23 10.59 -12.37
CA GLU A 55 -22.27 11.79 -13.21
C GLU A 55 -22.09 13.08 -12.40
N ASP A 56 -22.42 13.07 -11.11
CA ASP A 56 -22.26 14.17 -10.18
C ASP A 56 -20.88 14.18 -9.49
N MET A 57 -19.95 13.30 -9.93
CA MET A 57 -18.62 13.12 -9.37
C MET A 57 -18.61 12.65 -7.91
N ASN A 58 -19.67 12.03 -7.41
CA ASN A 58 -19.61 11.31 -6.15
C ASN A 58 -18.76 10.06 -6.34
N ALA A 59 -17.82 9.84 -5.43
CA ALA A 59 -16.96 8.68 -5.43
C ALA A 59 -17.53 7.56 -4.54
N GLU A 60 -17.42 6.34 -5.00
CA GLU A 60 -17.82 5.15 -4.29
C GLU A 60 -16.65 4.16 -4.25
N LEU A 61 -16.22 3.76 -3.05
CA LEU A 61 -15.22 2.72 -2.87
C LEU A 61 -15.91 1.36 -2.83
N ASN A 62 -15.51 0.49 -3.72
CA ASN A 62 -16.01 -0.86 -3.87
C ASN A 62 -14.95 -1.89 -3.49
N PHE A 63 -15.40 -3.05 -3.02
CA PHE A 63 -14.58 -4.20 -2.65
C PHE A 63 -15.20 -5.49 -3.16
N ARG A 64 -14.37 -6.44 -3.60
CA ARG A 64 -14.77 -7.82 -3.90
C ARG A 64 -13.60 -8.78 -3.72
N GLN A 65 -13.92 -10.07 -3.62
CA GLN A 65 -12.96 -11.15 -3.52
C GLN A 65 -13.09 -12.10 -4.71
N TYR A 66 -11.97 -12.70 -5.11
CA TYR A 66 -11.95 -13.80 -6.05
C TYR A 66 -11.87 -15.11 -5.26
N LYS A 67 -12.91 -15.92 -5.34
CA LYS A 67 -13.05 -17.19 -4.64
C LYS A 67 -13.73 -18.21 -5.55
N ASP A 68 -13.32 -19.46 -5.44
CA ASP A 68 -13.91 -20.56 -6.21
C ASP A 68 -13.97 -20.25 -7.73
N GLU A 69 -12.88 -19.63 -8.23
CA GLU A 69 -12.70 -19.22 -9.63
C GLU A 69 -13.68 -18.12 -10.11
N GLU A 70 -14.35 -17.44 -9.17
CA GLU A 70 -15.29 -16.36 -9.49
C GLU A 70 -15.10 -15.14 -8.58
N TRP A 71 -15.43 -13.96 -9.13
CA TRP A 71 -15.52 -12.74 -8.33
C TRP A 71 -16.84 -12.70 -7.56
N THR A 72 -16.79 -12.46 -6.25
CA THR A 72 -18.00 -12.18 -5.44
C THR A 72 -18.71 -10.94 -5.94
N SER A 73 -19.99 -10.77 -5.57
CA SER A 73 -20.69 -9.50 -5.82
C SER A 73 -19.95 -8.33 -5.17
N PRO A 74 -19.90 -7.16 -5.80
CA PRO A 74 -19.29 -5.96 -5.22
C PRO A 74 -19.97 -5.59 -3.90
N GLN A 75 -19.15 -5.21 -2.92
CA GLN A 75 -19.59 -4.61 -1.66
C GLN A 75 -19.21 -3.14 -1.67
N LYS A 76 -20.16 -2.26 -1.44
CA LYS A 76 -19.94 -0.84 -1.26
C LYS A 76 -19.34 -0.60 0.13
N ILE A 77 -18.17 -0.01 0.18
CA ILE A 77 -17.44 0.31 1.42
C ILE A 77 -17.86 1.68 1.94
N ALA A 78 -17.75 2.70 1.10
CA ALA A 78 -18.02 4.08 1.42
C ALA A 78 -18.44 4.85 0.18
N ILE A 79 -19.09 6.01 0.37
CA ILE A 79 -19.48 6.94 -0.68
C ILE A 79 -19.33 8.38 -0.18
N GLY A 80 -18.96 9.29 -1.06
CA GLY A 80 -18.87 10.72 -0.74
C GLY A 80 -18.57 11.59 -1.94
N SER A 81 -18.85 12.90 -1.80
CA SER A 81 -18.58 13.93 -2.80
C SER A 81 -17.37 14.81 -2.49
N ASP A 82 -16.77 14.62 -1.31
CA ASP A 82 -15.64 15.38 -0.78
C ASP A 82 -14.30 14.63 -0.91
N TRP A 83 -14.23 13.61 -1.75
CA TRP A 83 -13.05 12.77 -1.87
C TRP A 83 -11.96 13.40 -2.73
N PHE A 84 -10.72 13.11 -2.34
CA PHE A 84 -9.54 13.34 -3.18
C PHE A 84 -9.26 12.09 -3.99
N VAL A 85 -9.78 12.02 -5.20
CA VAL A 85 -9.56 10.90 -6.12
C VAL A 85 -8.35 11.21 -6.99
N ASN A 86 -7.26 10.47 -6.82
CA ASN A 86 -6.00 10.72 -7.49
C ASN A 86 -5.34 9.42 -7.93
N TRP A 87 -4.73 9.41 -9.11
CA TRP A 87 -4.09 8.23 -9.69
C TRP A 87 -2.81 7.80 -8.96
N ALA A 88 -2.14 8.72 -8.27
CA ALA A 88 -0.90 8.47 -7.56
C ALA A 88 -1.12 8.04 -6.10
N ASP A 89 -2.16 8.58 -5.47
CA ASP A 89 -2.53 8.30 -4.08
C ASP A 89 -3.92 7.64 -4.06
N PHE A 90 -3.94 6.36 -4.22
CA PHE A 90 -5.14 5.55 -4.43
C PHE A 90 -5.53 4.77 -3.18
N PRO A 91 -6.81 4.37 -3.05
CA PRO A 91 -7.28 3.52 -1.97
C PRO A 91 -6.49 2.21 -1.89
N THR A 92 -6.28 1.74 -0.68
CA THR A 92 -5.68 0.43 -0.42
C THR A 92 -6.51 -0.34 0.59
N HIS A 93 -6.23 -1.65 0.72
CA HIS A 93 -6.90 -2.49 1.70
C HIS A 93 -5.99 -3.62 2.18
N ALA A 94 -6.37 -4.21 3.33
CA ALA A 94 -5.79 -5.44 3.85
C ALA A 94 -6.89 -6.31 4.47
N ILE A 95 -6.67 -7.61 4.48
CA ILE A 95 -7.57 -8.59 5.10
C ILE A 95 -6.85 -9.23 6.27
N SER A 96 -7.48 -9.20 7.46
CA SER A 96 -7.03 -9.86 8.68
C SER A 96 -8.17 -10.73 9.24
N GLY A 97 -7.96 -12.04 9.30
CA GLY A 97 -9.01 -12.98 9.67
C GLY A 97 -10.24 -12.85 8.77
N ASN A 98 -11.37 -12.49 9.35
CA ASN A 98 -12.64 -12.29 8.64
C ASN A 98 -12.99 -10.81 8.40
N GLN A 99 -12.03 -9.90 8.56
CA GLN A 99 -12.22 -8.46 8.40
C GLN A 99 -11.40 -7.90 7.27
N VAL A 100 -11.90 -6.83 6.65
CA VAL A 100 -11.19 -5.99 5.68
C VAL A 100 -11.15 -4.56 6.18
N LEU A 101 -9.93 -4.01 6.23
CA LEU A 101 -9.68 -2.59 6.44
C LEU A 101 -9.41 -1.95 5.08
N THR A 102 -10.04 -0.81 4.81
CA THR A 102 -9.84 -0.03 3.58
C THR A 102 -9.49 1.40 3.91
N SER A 103 -8.67 2.06 3.07
CA SER A 103 -8.38 3.49 3.17
C SER A 103 -8.88 4.24 1.94
N TYR A 104 -9.23 5.49 2.13
CA TYR A 104 -9.60 6.46 1.09
C TYR A 104 -9.35 7.88 1.59
N LEU A 105 -9.32 8.86 0.70
CA LEU A 105 -8.90 10.21 1.01
C LEU A 105 -10.09 11.18 0.90
N LYS A 106 -10.25 12.04 1.91
CA LYS A 106 -11.25 13.10 1.89
C LYS A 106 -10.59 14.47 2.01
N LYS A 107 -11.08 15.44 1.22
CA LYS A 107 -10.68 16.82 1.35
C LYS A 107 -10.97 17.35 2.74
N SER A 108 -9.99 17.97 3.36
CA SER A 108 -10.11 18.58 4.69
C SER A 108 -10.07 20.10 4.66
N ALA A 109 -9.67 20.70 3.52
CA ALA A 109 -9.76 22.12 3.23
C ALA A 109 -9.73 22.41 1.72
N SER A 110 -9.75 23.69 1.31
CA SER A 110 -9.78 24.13 -0.09
C SER A 110 -8.45 23.95 -0.86
N GLY A 111 -7.34 23.63 -0.19
CA GLY A 111 -6.06 23.35 -0.85
C GLY A 111 -6.12 22.15 -1.77
N ILE A 112 -5.33 22.15 -2.85
CA ILE A 112 -5.31 21.01 -3.79
C ILE A 112 -4.88 19.74 -3.09
N TYR A 113 -3.81 19.79 -2.31
CA TYR A 113 -3.23 18.70 -1.55
C TYR A 113 -3.50 18.83 -0.05
N THR A 114 -4.76 19.12 0.30
CA THR A 114 -5.19 19.22 1.70
C THR A 114 -6.31 18.22 1.91
N TYR A 115 -5.94 17.05 2.41
CA TYR A 115 -6.83 15.92 2.62
C TYR A 115 -6.34 15.04 3.76
N ASP A 116 -7.27 14.29 4.32
CA ASP A 116 -7.04 13.38 5.43
C ASP A 116 -7.29 11.93 4.97
N VAL A 117 -6.58 10.98 5.59
CA VAL A 117 -6.82 9.55 5.39
C VAL A 117 -8.00 9.10 6.22
N PHE A 118 -9.01 8.55 5.56
CA PHE A 118 -10.15 7.90 6.18
C PHE A 118 -10.06 6.39 6.04
N LEU A 119 -10.56 5.70 7.06
CA LEU A 119 -10.57 4.25 7.13
C LEU A 119 -12.01 3.75 7.30
N SER A 120 -12.28 2.56 6.74
CA SER A 120 -13.48 1.78 7.05
C SER A 120 -13.08 0.33 7.33
N LEU A 121 -13.61 -0.21 8.43
CA LEU A 121 -13.42 -1.58 8.87
C LEU A 121 -14.74 -2.32 8.82
N GLN A 122 -14.77 -3.44 8.09
CA GLN A 122 -15.95 -4.30 8.02
C GLN A 122 -15.55 -5.78 8.01
N LYS A 123 -16.51 -6.66 8.28
CA LYS A 123 -16.35 -8.09 8.04
C LYS A 123 -16.42 -8.39 6.55
N LEU A 124 -15.82 -9.49 6.13
CA LEU A 124 -15.90 -9.97 4.75
C LEU A 124 -17.35 -10.30 4.31
N SER A 125 -18.27 -10.46 5.27
CA SER A 125 -19.72 -10.56 5.04
C SER A 125 -20.40 -9.26 4.64
N GLY A 126 -19.71 -8.11 4.76
CA GLY A 126 -20.26 -6.78 4.56
C GLY A 126 -20.80 -6.11 5.85
N GLU A 127 -20.80 -6.81 6.98
CA GLU A 127 -21.17 -6.22 8.27
C GLU A 127 -20.15 -5.16 8.69
N LYS A 128 -20.62 -3.95 8.94
CA LYS A 128 -19.76 -2.83 9.34
C LYS A 128 -19.33 -2.96 10.81
N VAL A 129 -18.05 -2.71 11.07
CA VAL A 129 -17.45 -2.67 12.41
C VAL A 129 -17.23 -1.23 12.81
N LYS A 130 -16.52 -0.45 11.97
CA LYS A 130 -16.31 0.99 12.18
C LYS A 130 -16.18 1.67 10.84
N GLU A 131 -16.96 2.70 10.61
CA GLU A 131 -17.02 3.38 9.32
C GLU A 131 -16.45 4.79 9.44
N ASP A 132 -15.86 5.26 8.34
CA ASP A 132 -15.57 6.66 8.10
C ASP A 132 -14.77 7.33 9.25
N PHE A 133 -13.76 6.65 9.77
CA PHE A 133 -12.92 7.17 10.83
C PHE A 133 -11.56 7.64 10.30
N ILE A 134 -11.09 8.76 10.85
CA ILE A 134 -9.85 9.40 10.43
C ILE A 134 -8.63 8.68 11.01
N LEU A 135 -7.60 8.45 10.18
CA LEU A 135 -6.32 7.87 10.61
C LEU A 135 -5.42 8.92 11.27
N ASN A 136 -5.19 10.04 10.59
CA ASN A 136 -4.32 11.12 11.05
C ASN A 136 -5.10 12.05 12.00
N THR A 137 -5.03 11.78 13.29
CA THR A 137 -5.80 12.51 14.33
C THR A 137 -5.13 13.80 14.82
N ASP A 138 -4.15 14.31 14.07
CA ASP A 138 -3.34 15.48 14.43
C ASP A 138 -4.10 16.83 14.30
N GLY A 139 -5.17 16.89 13.50
CA GLY A 139 -6.01 18.07 13.29
C GLY A 139 -5.41 19.11 12.34
N PHE A 140 -4.24 18.87 11.76
CA PHE A 140 -3.64 19.77 10.76
C PHE A 140 -4.33 19.65 9.40
N LYS A 141 -4.43 20.78 8.69
CA LYS A 141 -4.93 20.83 7.32
C LYS A 141 -3.75 20.75 6.35
N ALA A 142 -3.30 19.54 6.12
CA ALA A 142 -2.12 19.20 5.32
C ALA A 142 -2.42 18.03 4.37
N GLU A 143 -1.41 17.53 3.69
CA GLU A 143 -1.47 16.33 2.89
C GLU A 143 -1.21 15.10 3.77
N HIS A 144 -2.14 14.12 3.77
CA HIS A 144 -1.99 12.84 4.47
C HIS A 144 -2.42 11.72 3.53
N GLY A 145 -1.49 10.86 3.13
CA GLY A 145 -1.83 9.83 2.14
C GLY A 145 -0.76 8.80 1.88
N PHE A 146 -0.73 8.26 0.68
CA PHE A 146 0.21 7.22 0.24
C PHE A 146 0.25 6.02 1.18
N VAL A 147 -0.93 5.59 1.57
CA VAL A 147 -1.15 4.55 2.58
C VAL A 147 -0.69 3.19 2.09
N SER A 148 -0.04 2.44 2.96
CA SER A 148 0.18 1.00 2.81
C SER A 148 -0.23 0.27 4.08
N MET A 149 -0.82 -0.92 3.94
CA MET A 149 -1.29 -1.70 5.08
C MET A 149 -1.19 -3.20 4.83
N VAL A 150 -1.03 -3.96 5.92
CA VAL A 150 -1.04 -5.42 5.93
C VAL A 150 -1.71 -5.94 7.19
N ALA A 151 -2.10 -7.20 7.20
CA ALA A 151 -2.58 -7.87 8.40
C ALA A 151 -1.48 -7.97 9.47
N LYS A 152 -1.85 -7.76 10.73
CA LYS A 152 -1.08 -8.15 11.90
C LYS A 152 -1.57 -9.53 12.38
N ASN A 153 -1.25 -10.59 11.60
CA ASN A 153 -1.86 -11.91 11.79
C ASN A 153 -3.40 -11.78 11.84
N ASP A 154 -4.07 -12.37 12.83
CA ASP A 154 -5.51 -12.22 13.04
C ASP A 154 -5.86 -11.15 14.11
N GLU A 155 -4.88 -10.32 14.51
CA GLU A 155 -5.00 -9.37 15.64
C GLU A 155 -5.29 -7.93 15.20
N GLY A 156 -5.51 -7.69 13.92
CA GLY A 156 -5.74 -6.37 13.35
C GLY A 156 -4.82 -6.07 12.18
N PHE A 157 -4.39 -4.81 12.04
CA PHE A 157 -3.67 -4.34 10.88
C PHE A 157 -2.49 -3.45 11.27
N LEU A 158 -1.46 -3.48 10.43
CA LEU A 158 -0.32 -2.58 10.46
C LEU A 158 -0.49 -1.60 9.31
N ILE A 159 -0.31 -0.32 9.56
CA ILE A 159 -0.53 0.73 8.58
C ILE A 159 0.60 1.77 8.62
N THR A 160 1.01 2.26 7.46
CA THR A 160 1.95 3.36 7.29
C THR A 160 1.42 4.36 6.29
N TRP A 161 1.74 5.66 6.46
CA TRP A 161 1.31 6.73 5.57
C TRP A 161 2.33 7.87 5.55
N LEU A 162 2.30 8.67 4.50
CA LEU A 162 2.98 9.95 4.45
C LEU A 162 2.13 10.99 5.16
N ASP A 163 2.79 11.81 5.98
CA ASP A 163 2.14 12.74 6.89
C ASP A 163 2.74 14.15 6.77
N GLY A 164 1.90 15.06 6.35
CA GLY A 164 2.29 16.44 6.06
C GLY A 164 2.07 17.41 7.22
N ARG A 165 1.77 16.97 8.45
CA ARG A 165 1.51 17.87 9.59
C ARG A 165 2.63 18.90 9.81
N ASN A 166 3.87 18.52 9.55
CA ASN A 166 5.01 19.42 9.69
C ASN A 166 5.12 20.42 8.53
N THR A 167 4.57 20.12 7.35
CA THR A 167 4.67 20.99 6.16
C THR A 167 3.92 22.31 6.29
N VAL A 168 3.01 22.44 7.25
CA VAL A 168 2.30 23.69 7.54
C VAL A 168 3.20 24.70 8.25
N GLU A 169 4.29 24.24 8.86
CA GLU A 169 5.28 25.07 9.50
C GLU A 169 6.42 25.43 8.55
N LYS A 170 7.11 26.54 8.87
CA LYS A 170 8.30 26.95 8.16
C LYS A 170 9.51 26.90 9.06
N ASP A 171 10.65 26.56 8.47
CA ASP A 171 11.95 26.65 9.13
C ASP A 171 12.41 28.12 9.28
N ALA A 172 13.61 28.31 9.85
CA ALA A 172 14.19 29.64 10.06
C ALA A 172 14.49 30.40 8.76
N ASP A 173 14.65 29.69 7.65
CA ASP A 173 14.91 30.23 6.31
C ASP A 173 13.62 30.47 5.51
N GLY A 174 12.44 30.13 6.08
CA GLY A 174 11.12 30.32 5.48
C GLY A 174 10.68 29.21 4.54
N ASN A 175 11.40 28.08 4.46
CA ASN A 175 11.02 26.91 3.69
C ASN A 175 10.02 26.06 4.49
N HIS A 176 9.12 25.37 3.81
CA HIS A 176 8.26 24.38 4.45
C HIS A 176 9.09 23.21 4.97
N LYS A 177 8.76 22.74 6.18
CA LYS A 177 9.35 21.51 6.72
C LYS A 177 8.98 20.31 5.84
N PRO A 178 9.81 19.25 5.82
CA PRO A 178 9.55 18.10 4.98
C PRO A 178 8.33 17.28 5.44
N MET A 179 7.82 16.45 4.54
CA MET A 179 6.89 15.36 4.82
C MET A 179 7.56 14.33 5.72
N THR A 180 6.78 13.70 6.58
CA THR A 180 7.23 12.58 7.43
C THR A 180 6.56 11.29 7.01
N ILE A 181 7.07 10.14 7.47
CA ILE A 181 6.38 8.87 7.38
C ILE A 181 6.02 8.38 8.77
N ARG A 182 4.79 7.91 8.93
CA ARG A 182 4.27 7.41 10.20
C ARG A 182 3.75 5.99 10.09
N TYR A 183 3.65 5.36 11.23
CA TYR A 183 3.12 4.01 11.41
C TYR A 183 2.10 4.02 12.54
N ALA A 184 1.12 3.13 12.44
CA ALA A 184 0.22 2.79 13.53
C ALA A 184 -0.28 1.34 13.39
N GLU A 185 -0.95 0.87 14.42
CA GLU A 185 -1.70 -0.37 14.43
C GLU A 185 -3.20 -0.07 14.50
N ILE A 186 -4.00 -0.86 13.79
CA ILE A 186 -5.45 -0.77 13.85
C ILE A 186 -5.98 -2.08 14.46
N THR A 187 -6.66 -1.98 15.57
CA THR A 187 -7.24 -3.15 16.24
C THR A 187 -8.45 -3.70 15.48
N ASN A 188 -8.88 -4.90 15.82
CA ASN A 188 -10.10 -5.51 15.27
C ASN A 188 -11.40 -4.73 15.62
N ALA A 189 -11.32 -3.76 16.53
CA ALA A 189 -12.40 -2.81 16.84
C ALA A 189 -12.28 -1.47 16.09
N GLY A 190 -11.18 -1.27 15.35
CA GLY A 190 -10.89 -0.04 14.62
C GLY A 190 -10.24 1.04 15.50
N ASP A 191 -9.65 0.70 16.64
CA ASP A 191 -8.88 1.65 17.43
C ASP A 191 -7.48 1.81 16.85
N ILE A 192 -7.01 3.05 16.81
CA ILE A 192 -5.66 3.41 16.35
C ILE A 192 -4.76 3.41 17.59
N ILE A 193 -3.73 2.59 17.58
CA ILE A 193 -2.79 2.44 18.68
C ILE A 193 -1.34 2.45 18.16
N ASN A 194 -0.40 2.68 19.06
CA ASN A 194 1.04 2.60 18.78
C ASN A 194 1.49 3.50 17.60
N GLU A 195 0.87 4.70 17.45
CA GLU A 195 1.30 5.66 16.43
C GLU A 195 2.72 6.15 16.73
N VAL A 196 3.58 6.12 15.70
CA VAL A 196 4.97 6.59 15.80
C VAL A 196 5.42 7.20 14.48
N GLU A 197 6.26 8.25 14.54
CA GLU A 197 7.00 8.77 13.42
C GLU A 197 8.21 7.87 13.15
N LEU A 198 8.33 7.39 11.92
CA LEU A 198 9.43 6.51 11.51
C LEU A 198 10.60 7.30 10.94
N ASP A 199 10.30 8.38 10.19
CA ASP A 199 11.29 9.27 9.60
C ASP A 199 10.71 10.68 9.45
N ALA A 200 11.55 11.67 9.73
CA ALA A 200 11.18 13.09 9.76
C ALA A 200 11.38 13.82 8.42
N SER A 201 11.94 13.15 7.40
CA SER A 201 12.19 13.77 6.09
C SER A 201 12.09 12.74 4.98
N VAL A 202 10.97 12.72 4.26
CA VAL A 202 10.71 11.73 3.21
C VAL A 202 10.18 12.40 1.94
N CYS A 203 10.19 11.65 0.84
CA CYS A 203 9.58 12.08 -0.42
C CYS A 203 8.06 12.22 -0.25
N ASP A 204 7.54 13.36 -0.65
CA ASP A 204 6.15 13.79 -0.44
C ASP A 204 5.13 13.17 -1.40
N CYS A 205 5.55 12.39 -2.40
CA CYS A 205 4.65 11.92 -3.46
C CYS A 205 4.90 10.48 -3.92
N CYS A 206 5.55 9.66 -3.09
CA CYS A 206 5.87 8.29 -3.44
C CYS A 206 5.13 7.30 -2.55
N GLN A 207 4.59 6.25 -3.17
CA GLN A 207 3.93 5.17 -2.44
C GLN A 207 4.88 4.58 -1.38
N THR A 208 4.31 4.26 -0.23
CA THR A 208 4.98 3.48 0.82
C THR A 208 4.69 1.99 0.66
N SER A 209 5.43 1.15 1.35
CA SER A 209 5.10 -0.27 1.43
C SER A 209 5.49 -0.85 2.78
N ILE A 210 4.57 -1.59 3.37
CA ILE A 210 4.75 -2.30 4.64
C ILE A 210 4.55 -3.80 4.43
N THR A 211 5.32 -4.61 5.14
CA THR A 211 5.08 -6.05 5.28
C THR A 211 5.28 -6.49 6.72
N ASN A 212 4.64 -7.59 7.11
CA ASN A 212 4.85 -8.21 8.41
C ASN A 212 5.78 -9.42 8.22
N THR A 213 6.90 -9.43 8.93
CA THR A 213 7.88 -10.52 8.89
C THR A 213 7.90 -11.28 10.21
N ASP A 214 8.55 -12.44 10.25
CA ASP A 214 8.77 -13.21 11.50
C ASP A 214 9.52 -12.42 12.58
N LYS A 215 10.21 -11.34 12.21
CA LYS A 215 10.95 -10.47 13.13
C LYS A 215 10.22 -9.16 13.47
N GLY A 216 9.01 -8.97 12.94
CA GLY A 216 8.22 -7.77 13.11
C GLY A 216 7.98 -6.99 11.81
N PRO A 217 7.23 -5.88 11.88
CA PRO A 217 6.95 -5.02 10.74
C PRO A 217 8.21 -4.46 10.09
N LEU A 218 8.18 -4.37 8.75
CA LEU A 218 9.21 -3.73 7.95
C LEU A 218 8.54 -2.75 6.99
N VAL A 219 9.03 -1.50 6.97
CA VAL A 219 8.54 -0.43 6.11
C VAL A 219 9.63 0.00 5.14
N VAL A 220 9.28 0.14 3.87
CA VAL A 220 10.14 0.71 2.83
C VAL A 220 9.45 1.91 2.19
N TYR A 221 10.23 2.93 1.90
CA TYR A 221 9.73 4.20 1.39
C TYR A 221 10.85 4.93 0.63
N ARG A 222 10.53 6.03 -0.01
CA ARG A 222 11.52 6.91 -0.61
C ARG A 222 11.86 8.01 0.38
N ASP A 223 13.13 8.08 0.73
CA ASP A 223 13.70 9.15 1.55
C ASP A 223 13.86 10.47 0.76
N ARG A 224 14.12 11.55 1.47
CA ARG A 224 14.46 12.85 0.90
C ARG A 224 15.44 13.59 1.79
N SER A 225 16.70 13.62 1.38
CA SER A 225 17.71 14.43 2.05
C SER A 225 17.60 15.91 1.69
N GLU A 226 18.27 16.80 2.46
CA GLU A 226 18.40 18.23 2.16
C GLU A 226 19.04 18.49 0.78
N LYS A 227 19.79 17.53 0.23
CA LYS A 227 20.41 17.62 -1.09
C LYS A 227 19.59 16.97 -2.20
N GLU A 228 18.30 16.69 -1.93
CA GLU A 228 17.39 16.03 -2.85
C GLU A 228 17.88 14.64 -3.32
N VAL A 229 18.70 13.97 -2.52
CA VAL A 229 18.96 12.54 -2.69
C VAL A 229 17.72 11.80 -2.21
N ARG A 230 17.14 10.96 -3.10
CA ARG A 230 15.87 10.28 -2.84
C ARG A 230 16.01 8.77 -3.03
N ASP A 231 16.94 8.18 -2.32
CA ASP A 231 17.17 6.74 -2.31
C ASP A 231 16.02 6.00 -1.58
N ILE A 232 15.90 4.71 -1.81
CA ILE A 232 14.93 3.87 -1.07
C ILE A 232 15.51 3.53 0.29
N TYR A 233 14.73 3.79 1.33
CA TYR A 233 15.06 3.52 2.72
C TYR A 233 14.18 2.42 3.29
N VAL A 234 14.68 1.80 4.34
CA VAL A 234 14.01 0.77 5.10
C VAL A 234 14.16 1.04 6.60
N THR A 235 13.11 0.79 7.35
CA THR A 235 13.14 0.66 8.80
C THR A 235 12.36 -0.58 9.23
N ARG A 236 12.72 -1.16 10.35
CA ARG A 236 12.14 -2.39 10.88
C ARG A 236 11.84 -2.24 12.35
N ASN A 237 10.73 -2.80 12.79
CA ASN A 237 10.46 -2.99 14.21
C ASN A 237 10.99 -4.36 14.65
N ILE A 238 11.86 -4.36 15.66
CA ILE A 238 12.40 -5.57 16.29
C ILE A 238 12.21 -5.42 17.80
N ASP A 239 11.55 -6.40 18.41
CA ASP A 239 11.30 -6.42 19.86
C ASP A 239 10.60 -5.12 20.32
N ASP A 240 9.57 -4.69 19.57
CA ASP A 240 8.79 -3.46 19.78
C ASP A 240 9.59 -2.14 19.68
N GLN A 241 10.75 -2.18 19.06
CA GLN A 241 11.59 -1.01 18.81
C GLN A 241 11.86 -0.82 17.31
N TRP A 242 11.62 0.38 16.81
CA TRP A 242 11.97 0.74 15.43
C TRP A 242 13.46 1.05 15.32
N GLU A 243 14.12 0.38 14.38
CA GLU A 243 15.49 0.69 14.01
C GLU A 243 15.55 2.05 13.31
N ALA A 244 16.71 2.71 13.42
CA ALA A 244 16.93 3.94 12.65
C ALA A 244 16.81 3.63 11.15
N PRO A 245 16.15 4.50 10.36
CA PRO A 245 16.07 4.35 8.92
C PRO A 245 17.44 4.23 8.26
N ALA A 246 17.55 3.36 7.27
CA ALA A 246 18.78 3.15 6.52
C ALA A 246 18.48 2.95 5.02
N PRO A 247 19.36 3.38 4.11
CA PRO A 247 19.20 3.13 2.69
C PRO A 247 19.27 1.63 2.39
N VAL A 248 18.38 1.14 1.53
CA VAL A 248 18.45 -0.22 0.99
C VAL A 248 19.70 -0.39 0.13
N ASN A 249 20.01 0.66 -0.65
CA ASN A 249 21.26 0.80 -1.40
C ASN A 249 21.60 2.29 -1.51
N ASN A 250 22.90 2.60 -1.56
CA ASN A 250 23.39 3.98 -1.70
C ASN A 250 23.48 4.34 -3.20
N ASP A 251 22.33 4.59 -3.83
CA ASP A 251 22.29 4.95 -5.24
C ASP A 251 22.71 6.40 -5.48
N GLY A 252 22.54 7.27 -4.47
CA GLY A 252 22.81 8.69 -4.57
C GLY A 252 21.93 9.38 -5.60
N TRP A 253 20.67 8.90 -5.76
CA TRP A 253 19.79 9.38 -6.80
C TRP A 253 19.22 10.76 -6.48
N VAL A 254 19.72 11.78 -7.16
CA VAL A 254 19.28 13.17 -7.00
C VAL A 254 18.17 13.49 -8.00
N ILE A 255 17.03 13.96 -7.51
CA ILE A 255 15.93 14.43 -8.34
C ILE A 255 15.21 15.63 -7.71
N TYR A 256 15.10 16.73 -8.47
CA TYR A 256 14.37 17.95 -8.09
C TYR A 256 12.94 17.90 -8.62
N GLY A 257 12.12 17.01 -8.05
CA GLY A 257 10.74 16.82 -8.51
C GLY A 257 10.04 15.65 -7.83
N CYS A 258 8.78 15.42 -8.21
CA CYS A 258 7.96 14.31 -7.73
C CYS A 258 8.10 13.10 -8.65
N PRO A 259 8.86 12.05 -8.28
CA PRO A 259 9.02 10.87 -9.14
C PRO A 259 7.78 9.98 -9.18
N VAL A 260 6.89 10.07 -8.18
CA VAL A 260 5.69 9.24 -8.00
C VAL A 260 6.01 7.75 -8.24
N ASN A 261 7.06 7.29 -7.59
CA ASN A 261 7.63 5.96 -7.77
C ASN A 261 8.15 5.43 -6.44
N GLY A 262 7.29 4.76 -5.69
CA GLY A 262 7.62 4.15 -4.41
C GLY A 262 8.06 2.69 -4.54
N PRO A 263 8.71 2.14 -3.49
CA PRO A 263 9.10 0.73 -3.44
C PRO A 263 7.91 -0.19 -3.20
N LYS A 264 8.14 -1.50 -3.41
CA LYS A 264 7.27 -2.57 -2.94
C LYS A 264 8.09 -3.61 -2.20
N VAL A 265 7.54 -4.12 -1.09
CA VAL A 265 8.11 -5.19 -0.27
C VAL A 265 7.06 -6.24 0.01
N VAL A 266 7.47 -7.49 0.05
CA VAL A 266 6.68 -8.66 0.45
C VAL A 266 7.51 -9.55 1.36
N SER A 267 6.87 -10.35 2.20
CA SER A 267 7.47 -11.35 3.08
C SER A 267 6.91 -12.73 2.78
#